data_08fae588f5d81e27aa00e22e2e280d51
#
_entry.id   08fae588f5d81e27aa00e22e2e280d51
#
_cell.length_a   1.000
_cell.length_b   1.000
_cell.length_c   1.000
_cell.angle_alpha   90.00
_cell.angle_beta   90.00
_cell.angle_gamma   90.00
#
_symmetry.space_group_name_H-M   'P 1'
#
loop_
_entity.id
_entity.type
_entity.pdbx_description
1 polymer ?
#
loop_
_entity_poly.entity_id
_entity_poly.type
_entity_poly.pdbx_seq_one_letter_code
_entity_poly.pdbx_strand_id
1 'polypeptide(L)'
;MKLISKKSILIIAPSLIAESLSLKLTSLDNNLNINLNNGIENFSPDLIIWNILNYQSEDLLRLELLKLKERWNESKFLVVLSGEVVKDEKQPPLLNAEGMLLNPSADKVLESINIITSGGRVFDLENNYQVNIKKDK
;
A
#
# COMPACT_ATOMS: atom_id res chain seq x y z
N MET A 1 26.28 9.48 19.35
CA MET A 1 25.87 9.17 18.00
C MET A 1 24.44 8.73 17.92
N LYS A 2 23.76 9.17 16.91
CA LYS A 2 22.36 8.87 16.79
C LYS A 2 22.14 7.72 15.83
N LEU A 3 21.36 6.77 16.25
CA LEU A 3 21.00 5.65 15.40
C LEU A 3 19.74 5.98 14.63
N ILE A 4 19.76 5.69 13.35
CA ILE A 4 18.59 5.89 12.53
C ILE A 4 17.87 4.56 12.44
N SER A 5 16.67 4.53 12.96
CA SER A 5 15.85 3.34 12.89
C SER A 5 15.36 3.14 11.48
N LYS A 6 15.47 1.92 11.00
CA LYS A 6 14.90 1.60 9.71
C LYS A 6 13.41 1.39 9.86
N LYS A 7 12.66 1.83 8.86
CA LYS A 7 11.24 1.57 8.83
C LYS A 7 11.03 0.13 8.40
N SER A 8 10.18 -0.56 9.11
CA SER A 8 9.90 -1.96 8.87
C SER A 8 8.66 -2.07 8.01
N ILE A 9 8.81 -2.61 6.82
CA ILE A 9 7.75 -2.68 5.82
C ILE A 9 7.50 -4.14 5.47
N LEU A 10 6.24 -4.52 5.46
CA LEU A 10 5.84 -5.83 4.95
C LEU A 10 5.04 -5.62 3.66
N ILE A 11 5.45 -6.29 2.59
CA ILE A 11 4.71 -6.21 1.33
C ILE A 11 3.97 -7.52 1.12
N ILE A 12 2.66 -7.42 1.01
CA ILE A 12 1.79 -8.55 0.70
C ILE A 12 1.29 -8.37 -0.72
N ALA A 13 1.76 -9.19 -1.64
CA ALA A 13 1.46 -9.04 -3.06
C ALA A 13 1.84 -10.33 -3.78
N PRO A 14 1.39 -10.51 -5.04
CA PRO A 14 1.94 -11.61 -5.82
C PRO A 14 3.46 -11.51 -5.90
N SER A 15 4.13 -12.66 -5.94
CA SER A 15 5.57 -12.71 -5.72
C SER A 15 6.37 -11.78 -6.62
N LEU A 16 6.06 -11.77 -7.91
CA LEU A 16 6.82 -10.93 -8.82
C LEU A 16 6.63 -9.45 -8.53
N ILE A 17 5.40 -9.08 -8.18
CA ILE A 17 5.12 -7.69 -7.86
C ILE A 17 5.82 -7.31 -6.57
N ALA A 18 5.78 -8.20 -5.58
CA ALA A 18 6.40 -7.91 -4.29
C ALA A 18 7.91 -7.75 -4.46
N GLU A 19 8.54 -8.63 -5.23
CA GLU A 19 9.98 -8.54 -5.44
C GLU A 19 10.35 -7.29 -6.21
N SER A 20 9.59 -6.98 -7.25
CA SER A 20 9.89 -5.81 -8.06
C SER A 20 9.73 -4.52 -7.26
N LEU A 21 8.66 -4.43 -6.48
CA LEU A 21 8.43 -3.25 -5.68
C LEU A 21 9.50 -3.11 -4.61
N SER A 22 9.88 -4.23 -3.98
CA SER A 22 10.92 -4.21 -2.96
C SER A 22 12.23 -3.68 -3.53
N LEU A 23 12.61 -4.15 -4.70
CA LEU A 23 13.85 -3.69 -5.32
C LEU A 23 13.81 -2.21 -5.63
N LYS A 24 12.70 -1.74 -6.15
CA LYS A 24 12.59 -0.33 -6.50
C LYS A 24 12.60 0.56 -5.26
N LEU A 25 11.88 0.15 -4.22
CA LEU A 25 11.84 0.94 -3.01
C LEU A 25 13.21 0.97 -2.33
N THR A 26 13.89 -0.17 -2.29
CA THR A 26 15.22 -0.23 -1.68
C THR A 26 16.20 0.63 -2.45
N SER A 27 16.06 0.68 -3.77
CA SER A 27 16.89 1.52 -4.59
C SER A 27 16.68 3.01 -4.30
N LEU A 28 15.45 3.39 -3.98
CA LEU A 28 15.13 4.78 -3.68
C LEU A 28 15.46 5.16 -2.25
N ASP A 29 15.38 4.22 -1.33
CA ASP A 29 15.61 4.50 0.08
C ASP A 29 16.13 3.24 0.74
N ASN A 30 17.43 3.20 1.00
CA ASN A 30 18.02 2.01 1.58
C ASN A 30 17.85 1.91 3.09
N ASN A 31 17.10 2.83 3.68
CA ASN A 31 16.77 2.75 5.10
C ASN A 31 15.50 1.96 5.37
N LEU A 32 14.94 1.32 4.34
CA LEU A 32 13.75 0.50 4.52
C LEU A 32 14.18 -0.94 4.80
N ASN A 33 13.52 -1.55 5.76
CA ASN A 33 13.69 -2.96 6.06
C ASN A 33 12.45 -3.68 5.55
N ILE A 34 12.56 -4.31 4.40
CA ILE A 34 11.41 -4.85 3.69
C ILE A 34 11.37 -6.36 3.77
N ASN A 35 10.22 -6.88 4.17
CA ASN A 35 9.93 -8.31 4.15
C ASN A 35 8.79 -8.56 3.21
N LEU A 36 8.77 -9.73 2.57
CA LEU A 36 7.79 -10.04 1.55
C LEU A 36 6.90 -11.18 1.99
N ASN A 37 5.59 -10.95 1.94
CA ASN A 37 4.55 -11.98 2.04
C ASN A 37 4.59 -12.90 3.23
N ASN A 38 5.68 -13.02 3.91
CA ASN A 38 5.82 -13.99 4.97
C ASN A 38 5.60 -13.35 6.29
N GLY A 39 4.54 -13.72 6.90
CA GLY A 39 4.43 -13.31 8.26
C GLY A 39 5.49 -14.00 9.05
N ILE A 40 6.48 -13.27 9.47
CA ILE A 40 7.40 -13.79 10.46
C ILE A 40 6.67 -13.68 11.76
N GLU A 41 6.60 -14.77 12.49
CA GLU A 41 5.92 -14.73 13.77
C GLU A 41 6.59 -13.73 14.68
N ASN A 42 5.79 -13.02 15.44
CA ASN A 42 6.28 -12.01 16.36
C ASN A 42 6.88 -10.81 15.65
N PHE A 43 6.54 -10.64 14.38
CA PHE A 43 7.00 -9.52 13.60
C PHE A 43 5.88 -8.50 13.50
N SER A 44 6.18 -7.26 13.84
CA SER A 44 5.18 -6.20 13.77
C SER A 44 5.73 -5.08 12.93
N PRO A 45 5.41 -5.07 11.65
CA PRO A 45 5.95 -4.02 10.77
C PRO A 45 5.30 -2.67 11.09
N ASP A 46 6.05 -1.62 10.80
CA ASP A 46 5.50 -0.27 10.93
C ASP A 46 4.39 -0.05 9.92
N LEU A 47 4.54 -0.62 8.75
CA LEU A 47 3.59 -0.42 7.68
C LEU A 47 3.48 -1.69 6.84
N ILE A 48 2.27 -2.02 6.47
CA ILE A 48 2.01 -3.12 5.55
C ILE A 48 1.51 -2.53 4.25
N ILE A 49 2.19 -2.87 3.15
CA ILE A 49 1.74 -2.52 1.81
C ILE A 49 1.01 -3.73 1.27
N TRP A 50 -0.29 -3.60 1.07
CA TRP A 50 -1.12 -4.69 0.60
C TRP A 50 -1.52 -4.38 -0.83
N ASN A 51 -0.94 -5.14 -1.77
CA ASN A 51 -1.20 -4.93 -3.18
C ASN A 51 -2.25 -5.90 -3.67
N ILE A 52 -3.28 -5.37 -4.29
CA ILE A 52 -4.38 -6.15 -4.82
C ILE A 52 -4.42 -5.96 -6.31
N LEU A 53 -4.38 -7.08 -7.03
CA LEU A 53 -4.39 -7.06 -8.47
C LEU A 53 -5.80 -7.28 -8.97
N ASN A 54 -6.25 -6.39 -9.85
CA ASN A 54 -7.56 -6.50 -10.50
C ASN A 54 -8.71 -6.55 -9.50
N TYR A 55 -8.72 -5.57 -8.64
CA TYR A 55 -9.75 -5.44 -7.61
C TYR A 55 -11.14 -5.28 -8.21
N GLN A 56 -12.12 -5.98 -7.69
CA GLN A 56 -13.46 -5.92 -8.22
C GLN A 56 -14.57 -5.75 -7.19
N SER A 57 -14.27 -5.96 -5.92
CA SER A 57 -15.32 -5.91 -4.92
C SER A 57 -14.84 -5.21 -3.67
N GLU A 58 -15.50 -4.12 -3.33
CA GLU A 58 -15.13 -3.40 -2.12
C GLU A 58 -15.50 -4.20 -0.87
N ASP A 59 -16.57 -4.95 -0.93
CA ASP A 59 -16.96 -5.72 0.25
C ASP A 59 -15.94 -6.78 0.58
N LEU A 60 -15.42 -7.47 -0.43
CA LEU A 60 -14.37 -8.44 -0.18
C LEU A 60 -13.10 -7.77 0.31
N LEU A 61 -12.80 -6.60 -0.24
CA LEU A 61 -11.62 -5.87 0.17
C LEU A 61 -11.69 -5.49 1.65
N ARG A 62 -12.85 -5.01 2.09
CA ARG A 62 -13.01 -4.64 3.50
C ARG A 62 -12.88 -5.84 4.40
N LEU A 63 -13.44 -6.96 4.00
CA LEU A 63 -13.37 -8.17 4.80
C LEU A 63 -11.95 -8.65 4.93
N GLU A 64 -11.20 -8.64 3.83
CA GLU A 64 -9.80 -9.06 3.88
C GLU A 64 -8.97 -8.11 4.72
N LEU A 65 -9.24 -6.82 4.63
CA LEU A 65 -8.51 -5.87 5.44
C LEU A 65 -8.75 -6.11 6.92
N LEU A 66 -9.98 -6.44 7.30
CA LEU A 66 -10.26 -6.75 8.70
C LEU A 66 -9.45 -7.93 9.17
N LYS A 67 -9.33 -8.96 8.35
CA LYS A 67 -8.54 -10.12 8.72
C LYS A 67 -7.06 -9.76 8.89
N LEU A 68 -6.54 -8.94 8.00
CA LEU A 68 -5.16 -8.54 8.12
C LEU A 68 -4.93 -7.70 9.36
N LYS A 69 -5.88 -6.85 9.70
CA LYS A 69 -5.74 -6.01 10.87
C LYS A 69 -5.83 -6.82 12.16
N GLU A 70 -6.52 -7.93 12.14
CA GLU A 70 -6.54 -8.81 13.32
C GLU A 70 -5.17 -9.41 13.54
N ARG A 71 -4.47 -9.72 12.46
CA ARG A 71 -3.16 -10.33 12.59
C ARG A 71 -2.08 -9.31 12.94
N TRP A 72 -2.16 -8.13 12.36
CA TRP A 72 -1.18 -7.07 12.60
C TRP A 72 -1.90 -5.83 13.10
N ASN A 73 -2.40 -5.91 14.32
CA ASN A 73 -3.30 -4.87 14.82
C ASN A 73 -2.60 -3.56 15.15
N GLU A 74 -1.28 -3.56 15.21
CA GLU A 74 -0.56 -2.32 15.50
C GLU A 74 0.11 -1.74 14.28
N SER A 75 -0.01 -2.39 13.14
CA SER A 75 0.61 -1.91 11.92
C SER A 75 -0.32 -0.98 11.18
N LYS A 76 0.26 -0.07 10.42
CA LYS A 76 -0.51 0.78 9.53
C LYS A 76 -0.59 0.10 8.16
N PHE A 77 -1.59 0.47 7.38
CA PHE A 77 -1.84 -0.20 6.12
C PHE A 77 -1.91 0.77 4.97
N LEU A 78 -1.19 0.45 3.90
CA LEU A 78 -1.27 1.13 2.62
C LEU A 78 -1.78 0.12 1.61
N VAL A 79 -2.98 0.36 1.08
CA VAL A 79 -3.58 -0.54 0.11
C VAL A 79 -3.24 -0.02 -1.28
N VAL A 80 -2.70 -0.89 -2.12
CA VAL A 80 -2.32 -0.53 -3.48
C VAL A 80 -3.14 -1.36 -4.45
N LEU A 81 -3.96 -0.69 -5.24
CA LEU A 81 -4.77 -1.35 -6.25
C LEU A 81 -4.03 -1.28 -7.58
N SER A 82 -3.83 -2.41 -8.20
CA SER A 82 -3.07 -2.50 -9.44
C SER A 82 -3.84 -3.20 -10.52
N GLY A 83 -3.48 -2.94 -11.77
CA GLY A 83 -4.12 -3.57 -12.90
C GLY A 83 -5.43 -2.90 -13.20
N GLU A 84 -6.35 -3.69 -13.74
CA GLU A 84 -7.68 -3.17 -14.03
C GLU A 84 -8.49 -3.17 -12.76
N VAL A 85 -9.07 -2.04 -12.46
CA VAL A 85 -9.84 -1.87 -11.24
C VAL A 85 -11.26 -1.46 -11.64
N VAL A 86 -12.23 -2.27 -11.24
CA VAL A 86 -13.62 -1.90 -11.44
C VAL A 86 -13.93 -0.85 -10.39
N LYS A 87 -14.17 0.35 -10.85
CA LYS A 87 -14.32 1.47 -9.96
C LYS A 87 -15.71 2.05 -10.04
N ASP A 88 -16.33 2.11 -8.91
CA ASP A 88 -17.61 2.80 -8.77
C ASP A 88 -17.29 4.19 -8.25
N GLU A 89 -17.71 5.20 -9.00
CA GLU A 89 -17.39 6.56 -8.61
C GLU A 89 -17.92 6.93 -7.24
N LYS A 90 -18.90 6.22 -6.79
CA LYS A 90 -19.51 6.54 -5.50
C LYS A 90 -18.90 5.81 -4.35
N GLN A 91 -17.95 4.93 -4.61
CA GLN A 91 -17.33 4.19 -3.52
C GLN A 91 -16.36 5.06 -2.77
N PRO A 92 -16.51 5.11 -1.46
CA PRO A 92 -15.53 5.86 -0.67
C PRO A 92 -14.26 5.06 -0.49
N PRO A 93 -13.16 5.71 -0.15
CA PRO A 93 -11.95 4.97 0.16
C PRO A 93 -12.12 4.10 1.39
N LEU A 94 -11.21 3.13 1.55
CA LEU A 94 -11.21 2.30 2.72
C LEU A 94 -10.68 3.09 3.90
N LEU A 95 -11.59 3.50 4.77
CA LEU A 95 -11.20 4.38 5.86
C LEU A 95 -10.46 3.66 6.97
N ASN A 96 -10.48 2.32 6.96
CA ASN A 96 -9.74 1.55 7.97
C ASN A 96 -8.27 1.41 7.64
N ALA A 97 -7.86 1.85 6.46
CA ALA A 97 -6.45 1.87 6.09
C ALA A 97 -5.95 3.30 6.20
N GLU A 98 -4.65 3.45 6.36
CA GLU A 98 -4.05 4.77 6.40
C GLU A 98 -3.78 5.31 5.01
N GLY A 99 -3.83 4.45 4.00
CA GLY A 99 -3.64 4.93 2.65
C GLY A 99 -4.20 3.98 1.61
N MET A 100 -4.45 4.51 0.43
CA MET A 100 -4.98 3.73 -0.68
C MET A 100 -4.58 4.40 -1.97
N LEU A 101 -3.91 3.65 -2.84
CA LEU A 101 -3.38 4.18 -4.09
C LEU A 101 -3.85 3.33 -5.25
N LEU A 102 -3.97 3.94 -6.42
CA LEU A 102 -4.36 3.25 -7.64
C LEU A 102 -3.22 3.32 -8.64
N ASN A 103 -2.67 2.16 -9.00
CA ASN A 103 -1.60 2.04 -9.99
C ASN A 103 -0.49 3.07 -9.77
N PRO A 104 0.09 3.13 -8.57
CA PRO A 104 1.07 4.17 -8.30
C PRO A 104 2.44 3.81 -8.84
N SER A 105 3.27 4.83 -9.01
CA SER A 105 4.69 4.62 -9.26
C SER A 105 5.38 4.26 -7.95
N ALA A 106 6.61 3.75 -8.05
CA ALA A 106 7.39 3.45 -6.85
C ALA A 106 7.67 4.72 -6.05
N ASP A 107 7.88 5.85 -6.74
CA ASP A 107 8.08 7.11 -6.04
C ASP A 107 6.86 7.50 -5.22
N LYS A 108 5.69 7.28 -5.77
CA LYS A 108 4.46 7.61 -5.05
C LYS A 108 4.28 6.70 -3.84
N VAL A 109 4.64 5.43 -4.00
CA VAL A 109 4.57 4.51 -2.86
C VAL A 109 5.53 4.96 -1.77
N LEU A 110 6.76 5.34 -2.13
CA LEU A 110 7.72 5.77 -1.13
C LEU A 110 7.25 7.05 -0.43
N GLU A 111 6.73 7.99 -1.19
CA GLU A 111 6.18 9.20 -0.60
C GLU A 111 5.09 8.87 0.41
N SER A 112 4.23 7.91 0.05
CA SER A 112 3.13 7.52 0.93
C SER A 112 3.64 6.83 2.18
N ILE A 113 4.69 6.01 2.05
CA ILE A 113 5.30 5.39 3.22
C ILE A 113 5.75 6.45 4.19
N ASN A 114 6.40 7.48 3.69
CA ASN A 114 6.92 8.53 4.57
C ASN A 114 5.80 9.32 5.23
N ILE A 115 4.74 9.59 4.49
CA ILE A 115 3.61 10.32 5.06
C ILE A 115 2.92 9.49 6.14
N ILE A 116 2.66 8.23 5.84
CA ILE A 116 1.92 7.38 6.77
C ILE A 116 2.72 7.09 8.03
N THR A 117 4.01 6.79 7.87
CA THR A 117 4.81 6.49 9.05
C THR A 117 5.06 7.71 9.90
N SER A 118 4.81 8.89 9.36
CA SER A 118 4.89 10.14 10.13
C SER A 118 3.54 10.54 10.71
N GLY A 119 2.52 9.70 10.55
CA GLY A 119 1.22 9.96 11.16
C GLY A 119 0.17 10.49 10.20
N GLY A 120 0.49 10.64 8.94
CA GLY A 120 -0.47 11.14 7.97
C GLY A 120 -1.26 10.05 7.28
N ARG A 121 -2.07 10.45 6.32
CA ARG A 121 -2.89 9.54 5.53
C ARG A 121 -2.82 9.95 4.08
N VAL A 122 -2.91 8.97 3.18
CA VAL A 122 -2.79 9.23 1.75
C VAL A 122 -3.85 8.43 1.02
N PHE A 123 -4.77 9.13 0.38
CA PHE A 123 -5.77 8.48 -0.45
C PHE A 123 -5.73 9.10 -1.83
N ASP A 124 -5.24 8.37 -2.79
CA ASP A 124 -5.10 8.87 -4.14
C ASP A 124 -5.51 7.76 -5.09
N LEU A 125 -6.77 7.80 -5.48
CA LEU A 125 -7.35 6.76 -6.31
C LEU A 125 -7.50 7.20 -7.76
N GLU A 126 -6.90 8.32 -8.11
CA GLU A 126 -6.97 8.79 -9.47
C GLU A 126 -5.71 8.41 -10.21
N ASN A 127 -5.93 7.73 -11.30
CA ASN A 127 -4.85 7.40 -12.20
C ASN A 127 -4.63 8.61 -13.11
N ASN A 128 -3.38 9.01 -13.32
CA ASN A 128 -3.11 10.17 -14.15
C ASN A 128 -3.69 10.05 -15.55
N TYR A 129 -3.63 8.86 -16.09
CA TYR A 129 -4.20 8.66 -17.42
C TYR A 129 -5.69 8.86 -17.40
N GLN A 130 -6.34 8.40 -16.36
CA GLN A 130 -7.77 8.50 -16.29
C GLN A 130 -8.25 9.90 -16.04
N VAL A 131 -7.46 10.64 -15.31
CA VAL A 131 -7.80 12.04 -15.09
C VAL A 131 -7.91 12.75 -16.41
N ASN A 132 -6.95 12.51 -17.31
CA ASN A 132 -6.98 13.15 -18.60
C ASN A 132 -8.18 12.71 -19.41
N ILE A 133 -8.49 11.44 -19.33
CA ILE A 133 -9.62 10.91 -20.09
C ILE A 133 -10.93 11.48 -19.58
N LYS A 134 -11.04 11.61 -18.28
CA LYS A 134 -12.28 12.08 -17.72
C LYS A 134 -12.60 13.50 -18.11
N LYS A 135 -11.62 14.26 -18.40
CA LYS A 135 -11.88 15.64 -18.79
C LYS A 135 -12.47 15.76 -20.15
N ASP A 136 -12.51 14.71 -20.88
CA ASP A 136 -13.09 14.74 -22.21
C ASP A 136 -14.59 14.83 -22.19
N LYS A 137 -15.17 14.68 -21.07
CA LYS A 137 -16.60 14.72 -21.00
C LYS A 137 -17.17 16.05 -20.99
#